data_99f86afd29eee41ada0bfcd33bb2cdd5
#
_entry.id   99f86afd29eee41ada0bfcd33bb2cdd5
#
_cell.length_a   1.000
_cell.length_b   1.000
_cell.length_c   1.000
_cell.angle_alpha   90.00
_cell.angle_beta   90.00
_cell.angle_gamma   90.00
#
_symmetry.space_group_name_H-M   'P 1'
#
loop_
_entity.id
_entity.type
_entity.pdbx_description
1 polymer ?
#
loop_
_entity_poly.entity_id
_entity_poly.type
_entity_poly.pdbx_seq_one_letter_code
_entity_poly.pdbx_strand_id
1 'polypeptide(L)'
;TTLVKEGMPLLRYRTKDLTSIDHSTCECGRTLPRISKFKGRTDDMKVIRGVNVFPTQVETALLSIGGGVAPHYMMIVDRENNLDVLTVMVEVDEKYFSDEIRKLDELKNKVAAVLKQALGVAVRVKLVEPKTIERSEGKAKRVIDNRGL
;
A
#
# COMPACT_ATOMS: atom_id res chain seq x y z
N THR A 1 3.53 -2.76 25.65
CA THR A 1 3.75 -3.50 26.91
C THR A 1 2.52 -4.34 27.22
N THR A 2 2.73 -5.60 27.55
CA THR A 2 1.65 -6.46 28.06
C THR A 2 1.38 -6.12 29.53
N LEU A 3 0.11 -6.05 29.90
CA LEU A 3 -0.29 -5.67 31.27
C LEU A 3 -0.54 -6.88 32.18
N VAL A 4 -1.05 -7.97 31.61
CA VAL A 4 -1.52 -9.14 32.37
C VAL A 4 -0.88 -10.46 31.94
N LYS A 5 0.05 -10.44 31.00
CA LYS A 5 0.70 -11.66 30.50
C LYS A 5 1.93 -11.99 31.36
N GLU A 6 1.88 -13.06 32.12
CA GLU A 6 2.98 -13.50 32.99
C GLU A 6 4.07 -14.24 32.22
N GLY A 7 3.68 -15.11 31.26
CA GLY A 7 4.63 -15.80 30.38
C GLY A 7 5.05 -14.94 29.19
N MET A 8 6.34 -14.75 28.99
CA MET A 8 6.94 -13.94 27.93
C MET A 8 6.34 -12.51 27.85
N PRO A 9 6.46 -11.68 28.89
CA PRO A 9 5.96 -10.32 28.88
C PRO A 9 6.74 -9.48 27.86
N LEU A 10 6.02 -8.67 27.07
CA LEU A 10 6.62 -7.72 26.14
C LEU A 10 6.66 -6.34 26.80
N LEU A 11 7.86 -5.84 27.09
CA LEU A 11 8.06 -4.52 27.66
C LEU A 11 8.39 -3.52 26.53
N ARG A 12 7.56 -2.48 26.36
CA ARG A 12 7.77 -1.39 25.38
C ARG A 12 8.08 -1.91 23.97
N TYR A 13 7.41 -2.98 23.55
CA TYR A 13 7.60 -3.55 22.22
C TYR A 13 7.29 -2.51 21.14
N ARG A 14 8.23 -2.31 20.22
CA ARG A 14 8.10 -1.37 19.13
C ARG A 14 7.35 -2.03 17.97
N THR A 15 6.06 -1.71 17.81
CA THR A 15 5.20 -2.32 16.77
C THR A 15 5.52 -1.83 15.36
N LYS A 16 6.15 -0.65 15.26
CA LYS A 16 6.45 0.08 14.01
C LYS A 16 5.20 0.58 13.27
N ASP A 17 4.04 0.53 13.89
CA ASP A 17 2.81 1.04 13.31
C ASP A 17 2.73 2.57 13.44
N LEU A 18 2.21 3.22 12.39
CA LEU A 18 1.92 4.64 12.37
C LEU A 18 0.48 4.90 12.79
N THR A 19 0.31 5.66 13.87
CA THR A 19 -1.00 6.07 14.38
C THR A 19 -0.90 7.48 14.97
N SER A 20 -2.03 8.07 15.31
CA SER A 20 -2.11 9.30 16.09
C SER A 20 -2.82 9.04 17.42
N ILE A 21 -2.42 9.78 18.45
CA ILE A 21 -3.03 9.70 19.78
C ILE A 21 -4.00 10.88 19.91
N ASP A 22 -5.23 10.58 20.31
CA ASP A 22 -6.27 11.57 20.62
C ASP A 22 -6.51 11.60 22.13
N HIS A 23 -6.26 12.76 22.72
CA HIS A 23 -6.42 13.01 24.15
C HIS A 23 -7.77 13.64 24.51
N SER A 24 -8.64 13.86 23.52
CA SER A 24 -9.98 14.43 23.80
C SER A 24 -10.85 13.44 24.59
N THR A 25 -11.78 13.97 25.37
CA THR A 25 -12.74 13.15 26.11
C THR A 25 -13.63 12.40 25.12
N CYS A 26 -13.79 11.08 25.34
CA CYS A 26 -14.68 10.27 24.52
C CYS A 26 -16.14 10.57 24.87
N GLU A 27 -17.03 10.59 23.87
CA GLU A 27 -18.49 10.74 24.07
C GLU A 27 -19.06 9.70 25.05
N CYS A 28 -18.43 8.54 25.19
CA CYS A 28 -18.81 7.51 26.16
C CYS A 28 -18.32 7.78 27.60
N GLY A 29 -17.68 8.93 27.86
CA GLY A 29 -17.16 9.34 29.19
C GLY A 29 -15.78 8.76 29.57
N ARG A 30 -15.13 7.99 28.69
CA ARG A 30 -13.78 7.48 28.95
C ARG A 30 -12.75 8.61 28.90
N THR A 31 -11.81 8.60 29.85
CA THR A 31 -10.74 9.60 29.99
C THR A 31 -9.39 9.12 29.45
N LEU A 32 -9.27 7.83 29.05
CA LEU A 32 -8.03 7.29 28.52
C LEU A 32 -7.78 7.80 27.09
N PRO A 33 -6.53 8.11 26.71
CA PRO A 33 -6.15 8.45 25.35
C PRO A 33 -6.55 7.35 24.37
N ARG A 34 -7.02 7.75 23.20
CA ARG A 34 -7.41 6.85 22.12
C ARG A 34 -6.35 6.85 21.02
N ILE A 35 -6.15 5.72 20.39
CA ILE A 35 -5.33 5.65 19.19
C ILE A 35 -6.25 5.60 17.96
N SER A 36 -5.87 6.33 16.92
CA SER A 36 -6.56 6.25 15.62
C SER A 36 -6.28 4.91 14.94
N LYS A 37 -7.04 4.61 13.89
CA LYS A 37 -6.75 3.49 13.02
C LYS A 37 -5.33 3.60 12.46
N PHE A 38 -4.61 2.47 12.37
CA PHE A 38 -3.24 2.45 11.82
C PHE A 38 -3.21 2.94 10.37
N LYS A 39 -2.31 3.86 10.09
CA LYS A 39 -2.14 4.46 8.76
C LYS A 39 -1.13 3.70 7.89
N GLY A 40 -0.29 2.89 8.50
CA GLY A 40 0.74 2.10 7.84
C GLY A 40 1.80 1.64 8.84
N ARG A 41 2.88 1.04 8.32
CA ARG A 41 4.03 0.61 9.10
C ARG A 41 5.27 1.35 8.63
N THR A 42 6.15 1.73 9.56
CA THR A 42 7.39 2.45 9.24
C THR A 42 8.40 1.59 8.48
N ASP A 43 8.36 0.26 8.66
CA ASP A 43 9.25 -0.69 7.98
C ASP A 43 8.78 -1.04 6.55
N ASP A 44 7.52 -0.77 6.21
CA ASP A 44 6.99 -0.95 4.85
C ASP A 44 7.14 0.32 3.99
N MET A 45 7.55 1.44 4.61
CA MET A 45 7.72 2.71 3.92
C MET A 45 8.90 2.66 2.94
N LYS A 46 8.68 3.20 1.75
CA LYS A 46 9.73 3.43 0.74
C LYS A 46 9.86 4.91 0.43
N VAL A 47 11.08 5.41 0.42
CA VAL A 47 11.37 6.78 -0.05
C VAL A 47 11.60 6.71 -1.54
N ILE A 48 10.78 7.42 -2.32
CA ILE A 48 10.84 7.47 -3.79
C ILE A 48 10.91 8.92 -4.22
N ARG A 49 12.03 9.31 -4.76
CA ARG A 49 12.29 10.73 -5.14
C ARG A 49 11.99 11.72 -4.02
N GLY A 50 12.37 11.39 -2.77
CA GLY A 50 12.12 12.22 -1.59
C GLY A 50 10.71 12.16 -1.01
N VAL A 51 9.81 11.35 -1.60
CA VAL A 51 8.44 11.16 -1.11
C VAL A 51 8.32 9.84 -0.36
N ASN A 52 7.71 9.88 0.82
CA ASN A 52 7.41 8.69 1.60
C ASN A 52 6.17 7.99 1.05
N VAL A 53 6.34 6.79 0.52
CA VAL A 53 5.28 5.98 -0.06
C VAL A 53 5.02 4.75 0.80
N PHE A 54 3.75 4.49 1.11
CA PHE A 54 3.30 3.33 1.88
C PHE A 54 2.44 2.41 1.00
N PRO A 55 2.61 1.07 1.11
CA PRO A 55 1.74 0.12 0.41
C PRO A 55 0.25 0.31 0.69
N THR A 56 -0.10 0.72 1.92
CA THR A 56 -1.49 1.01 2.30
C THR A 56 -2.12 2.17 1.53
N GLN A 57 -1.32 3.17 1.12
CA GLN A 57 -1.81 4.26 0.27
C GLN A 57 -2.15 3.76 -1.14
N VAL A 58 -1.29 2.88 -1.70
CA VAL A 58 -1.55 2.22 -2.99
C VAL A 58 -2.84 1.40 -2.93
N GLU A 59 -2.99 0.58 -1.88
CA GLU A 59 -4.18 -0.24 -1.67
C GLU A 59 -5.45 0.60 -1.60
N THR A 60 -5.45 1.66 -0.78
CA THR A 60 -6.59 2.57 -0.64
C THR A 60 -6.93 3.25 -1.97
N ALA A 61 -5.92 3.69 -2.72
CA ALA A 61 -6.10 4.31 -4.02
C ALA A 61 -6.70 3.33 -5.05
N LEU A 62 -6.22 2.09 -5.10
CA LEU A 62 -6.74 1.07 -6.00
C LEU A 62 -8.19 0.70 -5.66
N LEU A 63 -8.51 0.53 -4.37
CA LEU A 63 -9.87 0.24 -3.92
C LEU A 63 -10.86 1.36 -4.27
N SER A 64 -10.41 2.62 -4.33
CA SER A 64 -11.26 3.76 -4.71
C SER A 64 -11.67 3.78 -6.17
N ILE A 65 -10.94 3.06 -7.05
CA ILE A 65 -11.22 3.03 -8.50
C ILE A 65 -12.47 2.21 -8.80
N GLY A 66 -12.71 1.15 -8.00
CA GLY A 66 -13.82 0.21 -8.22
C GLY A 66 -13.69 -0.60 -9.50
N GLY A 67 -14.76 -1.28 -9.87
CA GLY A 67 -15.04 -1.98 -11.13
C GLY A 67 -13.86 -2.51 -11.95
N GLY A 68 -13.40 -3.71 -11.66
CA GLY A 68 -12.45 -4.45 -12.50
C GLY A 68 -10.99 -4.43 -12.05
N VAL A 69 -10.65 -3.61 -11.06
CA VAL A 69 -9.32 -3.62 -10.43
C VAL A 69 -9.36 -4.58 -9.24
N ALA A 70 -8.61 -5.68 -9.33
CA ALA A 70 -8.48 -6.61 -8.21
C ALA A 70 -7.63 -5.99 -7.07
N PRO A 71 -7.86 -6.37 -5.80
CA PRO A 71 -7.09 -5.85 -4.67
C PRO A 71 -5.65 -6.40 -4.63
N HIS A 72 -5.22 -7.08 -5.69
CA HIS A 72 -3.91 -7.69 -5.78
C HIS A 72 -2.97 -6.79 -6.59
N TYR A 73 -1.93 -6.32 -5.93
CA TYR A 73 -0.92 -5.45 -6.53
C TYR A 73 0.47 -5.77 -5.99
N MET A 74 1.49 -5.36 -6.75
CA MET A 74 2.88 -5.43 -6.36
C MET A 74 3.56 -4.11 -6.71
N MET A 75 4.27 -3.55 -5.75
CA MET A 75 5.12 -2.37 -5.93
C MET A 75 6.54 -2.83 -6.26
N ILE A 76 7.11 -2.32 -7.34
CA ILE A 76 8.50 -2.58 -7.73
C ILE A 76 9.20 -1.23 -7.76
N VAL A 77 10.27 -1.12 -6.99
CA VAL A 77 11.09 0.09 -6.93
C VAL A 77 12.43 -0.21 -7.59
N ASP A 78 12.67 0.46 -8.70
CA ASP A 78 13.91 0.35 -9.48
C ASP A 78 14.66 1.69 -9.47
N ARG A 79 15.90 1.67 -9.93
CA ARG A 79 16.70 2.88 -10.17
C ARG A 79 17.14 2.92 -11.61
N GLU A 80 16.68 3.94 -12.35
CA GLU A 80 17.03 4.17 -13.75
C GLU A 80 17.68 5.56 -13.87
N ASN A 81 18.87 5.64 -14.46
CA ASN A 81 19.59 6.92 -14.64
C ASN A 81 19.67 7.79 -13.36
N ASN A 82 20.00 7.17 -12.23
CA ASN A 82 20.05 7.78 -10.88
C ASN A 82 18.71 8.31 -10.33
N LEU A 83 17.60 7.99 -10.97
CA LEU A 83 16.26 8.34 -10.49
C LEU A 83 15.51 7.09 -10.07
N ASP A 84 14.81 7.19 -8.94
CA ASP A 84 13.93 6.12 -8.49
C ASP A 84 12.69 6.05 -9.38
N VAL A 85 12.34 4.84 -9.79
CA VAL A 85 11.15 4.54 -10.60
C VAL A 85 10.26 3.60 -9.80
N LEU A 86 9.02 4.04 -9.58
CA LEU A 86 7.99 3.19 -8.98
C LEU A 86 7.12 2.59 -10.08
N THR A 87 7.12 1.27 -10.15
CA THR A 87 6.19 0.49 -10.98
C THR A 87 5.19 -0.20 -10.07
N VAL A 88 3.89 -0.04 -10.36
CA VAL A 88 2.83 -0.76 -9.67
C VAL A 88 2.19 -1.72 -10.66
N MET A 89 2.38 -3.03 -10.41
CA MET A 89 1.66 -4.09 -11.10
C MET A 89 0.31 -4.28 -10.44
N VAL A 90 -0.75 -4.33 -11.23
CA VAL A 90 -2.13 -4.46 -10.73
C VAL A 90 -2.83 -5.55 -11.50
N GLU A 91 -3.42 -6.51 -10.80
CA GLU A 91 -4.28 -7.51 -11.42
C GLU A 91 -5.63 -6.90 -11.79
N VAL A 92 -6.13 -7.24 -12.97
CA VAL A 92 -7.45 -6.83 -13.45
C VAL A 92 -8.22 -8.05 -13.92
N ASP A 93 -9.55 -7.96 -13.92
CA ASP A 93 -10.42 -9.07 -14.34
C ASP A 93 -10.16 -9.48 -15.81
N GLU A 94 -10.29 -10.78 -16.10
CA GLU A 94 -10.09 -11.35 -17.45
C GLU A 94 -10.90 -10.66 -18.54
N LYS A 95 -12.08 -10.18 -18.20
CA LYS A 95 -12.97 -9.46 -19.14
C LYS A 95 -12.33 -8.19 -19.72
N TYR A 96 -11.34 -7.59 -19.02
CA TYR A 96 -10.62 -6.44 -19.57
C TYR A 96 -9.51 -6.81 -20.54
N PHE A 97 -9.08 -8.08 -20.55
CA PHE A 97 -8.13 -8.59 -21.54
C PHE A 97 -8.81 -9.18 -22.79
N SER A 98 -10.09 -9.57 -22.68
CA SER A 98 -10.86 -10.10 -23.81
C SER A 98 -11.47 -9.01 -24.69
N ASP A 99 -11.66 -7.81 -24.14
CA ASP A 99 -12.23 -6.67 -24.85
C ASP A 99 -11.15 -5.64 -25.21
N GLU A 100 -11.33 -4.98 -26.34
CA GLU A 100 -10.60 -3.88 -26.95
C GLU A 100 -9.40 -3.30 -26.16
N ILE A 101 -8.21 -3.33 -26.75
CA ILE A 101 -6.94 -2.72 -26.26
C ILE A 101 -7.17 -1.31 -25.69
N ARG A 102 -8.10 -0.56 -26.29
CA ARG A 102 -8.44 0.80 -25.86
C ARG A 102 -8.98 0.89 -24.44
N LYS A 103 -9.82 -0.05 -24.02
CA LYS A 103 -10.38 -0.08 -22.64
C LYS A 103 -9.29 -0.38 -21.60
N LEU A 104 -8.32 -1.20 -21.97
CA LEU A 104 -7.17 -1.51 -21.13
C LEU A 104 -6.29 -0.28 -20.92
N ASP A 105 -6.02 0.50 -21.98
CA ASP A 105 -5.23 1.73 -21.90
C ASP A 105 -5.97 2.83 -21.12
N GLU A 106 -7.28 2.97 -21.28
CA GLU A 106 -8.09 3.88 -20.50
C GLU A 106 -8.04 3.54 -19.01
N LEU A 107 -8.17 2.25 -18.65
CA LEU A 107 -8.05 1.77 -17.27
C LEU A 107 -6.65 2.03 -16.72
N LYS A 108 -5.60 1.73 -17.46
CA LYS A 108 -4.21 1.97 -17.09
C LYS A 108 -3.96 3.45 -16.78
N ASN A 109 -4.45 4.34 -17.63
CA ASN A 109 -4.32 5.79 -17.46
C ASN A 109 -5.09 6.28 -16.23
N LYS A 110 -6.30 5.76 -15.99
CA LYS A 110 -7.10 6.04 -14.80
C LYS A 110 -6.38 5.62 -13.52
N VAL A 111 -5.84 4.38 -13.49
CA VAL A 111 -5.06 3.86 -12.36
C VAL A 111 -3.83 4.73 -12.11
N ALA A 112 -3.08 5.09 -13.15
CA ALA A 112 -1.90 5.93 -13.04
C ALA A 112 -2.21 7.32 -12.49
N ALA A 113 -3.32 7.93 -12.92
CA ALA A 113 -3.76 9.25 -12.43
C ALA A 113 -4.13 9.21 -10.94
N VAL A 114 -4.93 8.21 -10.52
CA VAL A 114 -5.34 8.04 -9.13
C VAL A 114 -4.14 7.77 -8.22
N LEU A 115 -3.24 6.87 -8.64
CA LEU A 115 -2.01 6.59 -7.88
C LEU A 115 -1.10 7.82 -7.78
N LYS A 116 -0.92 8.57 -8.87
CA LYS A 116 -0.12 9.82 -8.85
C LYS A 116 -0.71 10.84 -7.88
N GLN A 117 -2.03 11.00 -7.85
CA GLN A 117 -2.70 11.91 -6.94
C GLN A 117 -2.55 11.47 -5.49
N ALA A 118 -2.71 10.16 -5.20
CA ALA A 118 -2.64 9.63 -3.84
C ALA A 118 -1.21 9.62 -3.26
N LEU A 119 -0.20 9.37 -4.10
CA LEU A 119 1.19 9.18 -3.67
C LEU A 119 2.05 10.44 -3.82
N GLY A 120 1.64 11.42 -4.62
CA GLY A 120 2.42 12.62 -4.92
C GLY A 120 3.65 12.37 -5.81
N VAL A 121 3.79 11.18 -6.39
CA VAL A 121 4.90 10.78 -7.26
C VAL A 121 4.36 10.08 -8.51
N ALA A 122 5.08 10.24 -9.64
CA ALA A 122 4.72 9.56 -10.88
C ALA A 122 4.94 8.05 -10.75
N VAL A 123 3.96 7.26 -11.20
CA VAL A 123 3.95 5.80 -11.11
C VAL A 123 3.82 5.21 -12.51
N ARG A 124 4.63 4.20 -12.80
CA ARG A 124 4.42 3.33 -13.97
C ARG A 124 3.40 2.25 -13.59
N VAL A 125 2.32 2.14 -14.33
CA VAL A 125 1.30 1.12 -14.10
C VAL A 125 1.46 0.00 -15.11
N LYS A 126 1.48 -1.24 -14.62
CA LYS A 126 1.45 -2.46 -15.42
C LYS A 126 0.21 -3.27 -15.03
N LEU A 127 -0.75 -3.34 -15.93
CA LEU A 127 -1.91 -4.21 -15.75
C LEU A 127 -1.50 -5.64 -16.12
N VAL A 128 -1.89 -6.60 -15.30
CA VAL A 128 -1.57 -8.01 -15.46
C VAL A 128 -2.82 -8.87 -15.28
N GLU A 129 -2.78 -10.06 -15.86
CA GLU A 129 -3.84 -11.05 -15.75
C GLU A 129 -4.03 -11.52 -14.29
N PRO A 130 -5.24 -11.99 -13.94
CA PRO A 130 -5.49 -12.57 -12.63
C PRO A 130 -4.52 -13.69 -12.31
N LYS A 131 -4.10 -13.80 -11.06
CA LYS A 131 -3.15 -14.81 -10.54
C LYS A 131 -1.71 -14.69 -11.07
N THR A 132 -1.36 -13.59 -11.76
CA THR A 132 0.03 -13.31 -12.15
C THR A 132 0.91 -12.93 -10.97
N ILE A 133 0.33 -12.25 -9.97
CA ILE A 133 1.04 -11.87 -8.75
C ILE A 133 1.02 -13.05 -7.78
N GLU A 134 2.21 -13.48 -7.35
CA GLU A 134 2.38 -14.60 -6.43
C GLU A 134 1.59 -14.41 -5.14
N ARG A 135 0.85 -15.43 -4.74
CA ARG A 135 0.11 -15.46 -3.48
C ARG A 135 1.01 -16.02 -2.39
N SER A 136 1.37 -15.20 -1.42
CA SER A 136 2.09 -15.69 -0.25
C SER A 136 1.13 -16.25 0.78
N GLU A 137 1.43 -17.43 1.32
CA GLU A 137 0.78 -17.94 2.51
C GLU A 137 1.22 -17.09 3.71
N GLY A 138 0.32 -16.27 4.24
CA GLY A 138 0.60 -15.36 5.36
C GLY A 138 0.64 -13.88 4.96
N LYS A 139 1.75 -13.18 5.26
CA LYS A 139 1.89 -11.76 4.93
C LYS A 139 2.27 -11.57 3.45
N ALA A 140 1.40 -10.96 2.66
CA ALA A 140 1.69 -10.65 1.27
C ALA A 140 2.93 -9.73 1.16
N LYS A 141 3.98 -10.19 0.47
CA LYS A 141 5.12 -9.37 0.12
C LYS A 141 4.68 -8.44 -1.02
N ARG A 142 4.33 -7.20 -0.66
CA ARG A 142 3.77 -6.22 -1.61
C ARG A 142 4.80 -5.28 -2.22
N VAL A 143 6.07 -5.39 -1.82
CA VAL A 143 7.14 -4.50 -2.27
C VAL A 143 8.38 -5.31 -2.64
N ILE A 144 8.88 -5.06 -3.84
CA ILE A 144 10.19 -5.51 -4.33
C ILE A 144 11.03 -4.26 -4.53
N ASP A 145 12.17 -4.18 -3.85
CA ASP A 145 13.10 -3.06 -3.96
C ASP A 145 14.40 -3.52 -4.59
N ASN A 146 14.61 -3.14 -5.85
CA ASN A 146 15.75 -3.57 -6.68
C ASN A 146 16.89 -2.53 -6.68
N ARG A 147 16.82 -1.50 -5.83
CA ARG A 147 17.80 -0.40 -5.87
C ARG A 147 19.18 -0.77 -5.33
N GLY A 148 19.34 -1.97 -4.74
CA GLY A 148 20.65 -2.43 -4.23
C GLY A 148 21.15 -1.62 -3.03
N LEU A 149 20.25 -1.23 -2.14
CA LEU A 149 20.56 -0.53 -0.88
C LEU A 149 20.86 -1.51 0.25
#